data_6cce47ac235ff6bfc640754ad232d97c
#
_entry.id   6cce47ac235ff6bfc640754ad232d97c
#
_cell.length_a   1.000
_cell.length_b   1.000
_cell.length_c   1.000
_cell.angle_alpha   90.00
_cell.angle_beta   90.00
_cell.angle_gamma   90.00
#
_symmetry.space_group_name_H-M   'P 1'
#
loop_
_entity.id
_entity.type
_entity.pdbx_description
1 polymer ?
#
loop_
_entity_poly.entity_id
_entity_poly.type
_entity_poly.pdbx_seq_one_letter_code
_entity_poly.pdbx_strand_id
1 'polypeptide(L)'
;MATPIKETRQDDVVTVELNGYIGENSPLFEVSLHRVEKLVIDMSKVNYINSVGIKNWILWSRNIPEDCKMELYQVPPSVVTQINQVAGFLPKQAVMMSIQVPYYCDTCSKEDTRVYELGKQYQLGKDGEDGTVTHPTDVKCGKEECTYTTDVLESKFFKFLKFHKPS
;
A
#
# COMPACT_ATOMS: atom_id res chain seq x y z
N MET A 1 1.34 -8.83 -20.93
CA MET A 1 2.64 -8.15 -20.75
C MET A 1 3.11 -8.29 -19.31
N ALA A 2 4.39 -8.50 -19.13
CA ALA A 2 4.96 -8.50 -17.79
C ALA A 2 4.83 -7.10 -17.15
N THR A 3 4.53 -7.06 -15.87
CA THR A 3 4.54 -5.80 -15.11
C THR A 3 6.00 -5.33 -15.03
N PRO A 4 6.34 -4.18 -15.58
CA PRO A 4 7.73 -3.71 -15.48
C PRO A 4 8.06 -3.39 -14.03
N ILE A 5 9.20 -3.89 -13.59
CA ILE A 5 9.80 -3.57 -12.30
C ILE A 5 11.05 -2.75 -12.55
N LYS A 6 11.17 -1.67 -11.84
CA LYS A 6 12.42 -0.91 -11.80
C LYS A 6 13.07 -1.13 -10.44
N GLU A 7 14.22 -1.78 -10.45
CA GLU A 7 15.02 -2.03 -9.26
C GLU A 7 16.19 -1.06 -9.22
N THR A 8 16.38 -0.44 -8.07
CA THR A 8 17.55 0.41 -7.80
C THR A 8 18.17 -0.07 -6.50
N ARG A 9 19.48 -0.34 -6.53
CA ARG A 9 20.20 -0.78 -5.35
C ARG A 9 21.28 0.23 -4.99
N GLN A 10 21.29 0.64 -3.73
CA GLN A 10 22.33 1.48 -3.17
C GLN A 10 22.75 0.87 -1.83
N ASP A 11 23.96 0.30 -1.80
CA ASP A 11 24.47 -0.46 -0.66
C ASP A 11 23.49 -1.60 -0.28
N ASP A 12 23.00 -1.61 0.94
CA ASP A 12 22.08 -2.63 1.45
C ASP A 12 20.59 -2.20 1.37
N VAL A 13 20.32 -1.10 0.65
CA VAL A 13 18.95 -0.61 0.40
C VAL A 13 18.55 -0.92 -1.04
N VAL A 14 17.45 -1.63 -1.19
CA VAL A 14 16.84 -1.94 -2.49
C VAL A 14 15.52 -1.20 -2.60
N THR A 15 15.36 -0.43 -3.68
CA THR A 15 14.10 0.22 -4.03
C THR A 15 13.50 -0.45 -5.25
N VAL A 16 12.26 -0.86 -5.15
CA VAL A 16 11.51 -1.53 -6.21
C VAL A 16 10.30 -0.68 -6.57
N GLU A 17 10.25 -0.19 -7.81
CA GLU A 17 9.07 0.45 -8.36
C GLU A 17 8.27 -0.58 -9.16
N LEU A 18 7.04 -0.83 -8.73
CA LEU A 18 6.11 -1.72 -9.41
C LEU A 18 5.19 -0.90 -10.29
N ASN A 19 4.98 -1.36 -11.53
CA ASN A 19 4.16 -0.64 -12.49
C ASN A 19 3.02 -1.51 -13.04
N GLY A 20 1.84 -0.93 -13.16
CA GLY A 20 0.70 -1.52 -13.83
C GLY A 20 0.07 -2.68 -13.07
N TYR A 21 0.15 -3.86 -13.61
CA TYR A 21 -0.60 -5.03 -13.20
C TYR A 21 0.30 -6.06 -12.52
N ILE A 22 -0.06 -6.50 -11.34
CA ILE A 22 0.65 -7.59 -10.63
C ILE A 22 -0.11 -8.89 -10.88
N GLY A 23 0.49 -9.79 -11.63
CA GLY A 23 -0.14 -11.06 -12.02
C GLY A 23 0.89 -12.15 -12.33
N GLU A 24 0.56 -13.01 -13.26
CA GLU A 24 1.34 -14.20 -13.62
C GLU A 24 2.77 -13.86 -14.03
N ASN A 25 2.92 -12.76 -14.75
CA ASN A 25 4.18 -12.38 -15.39
C ASN A 25 4.95 -11.31 -14.61
N SER A 26 4.54 -11.02 -13.37
CA SER A 26 5.24 -10.04 -12.55
C SER A 26 6.61 -10.59 -12.12
N PRO A 27 7.71 -9.88 -12.41
CA PRO A 27 9.05 -10.38 -12.15
C PRO A 27 9.50 -10.16 -10.70
N LEU A 28 8.60 -10.32 -9.70
CA LEU A 28 8.92 -10.16 -8.28
C LEU A 28 10.06 -11.07 -7.84
N PHE A 29 10.08 -12.31 -8.31
CA PHE A 29 11.11 -13.30 -7.95
C PHE A 29 12.47 -12.99 -8.54
N GLU A 30 12.56 -12.05 -9.48
CA GLU A 30 13.83 -11.58 -10.04
C GLU A 30 14.53 -10.56 -9.14
N VAL A 31 13.79 -9.98 -8.18
CA VAL A 31 14.37 -9.05 -7.22
C VAL A 31 15.21 -9.82 -6.21
N SER A 32 16.51 -9.54 -6.20
CA SER A 32 17.44 -10.18 -5.28
C SER A 32 17.26 -9.64 -3.85
N LEU A 33 17.02 -10.56 -2.91
CA LEU A 33 16.91 -10.24 -1.49
C LEU A 33 18.21 -10.52 -0.72
N HIS A 34 19.32 -10.77 -1.45
CA HIS A 34 20.61 -11.04 -0.85
C HIS A 34 21.23 -9.76 -0.25
N ARG A 35 21.58 -9.80 1.02
CA ARG A 35 22.15 -8.66 1.76
C ARG A 35 21.32 -7.39 1.68
N VAL A 36 20.01 -7.51 1.86
CA VAL A 36 19.11 -6.36 1.89
C VAL A 36 18.74 -6.05 3.33
N GLU A 37 19.16 -4.91 3.84
CA GLU A 37 18.79 -4.43 5.17
C GLU A 37 17.49 -3.61 5.13
N LYS A 38 17.22 -2.98 3.99
CA LYS A 38 16.01 -2.20 3.79
C LYS A 38 15.46 -2.38 2.38
N LEU A 39 14.20 -2.73 2.29
CA LEU A 39 13.45 -2.87 1.05
C LEU A 39 12.37 -1.80 0.97
N VAL A 40 12.44 -0.96 -0.04
CA VAL A 40 11.46 0.10 -0.30
C VAL A 40 10.67 -0.29 -1.53
N ILE A 41 9.34 -0.34 -1.40
CA ILE A 41 8.46 -0.71 -2.50
C ILE A 41 7.53 0.46 -2.82
N ASP A 42 7.66 0.99 -4.02
CA ASP A 42 6.81 2.05 -4.55
C ASP A 42 5.71 1.42 -5.40
N MET A 43 4.47 1.58 -4.94
CA MET A 43 3.28 1.08 -5.60
C MET A 43 2.44 2.18 -6.27
N SER A 44 2.98 3.38 -6.40
CA SER A 44 2.24 4.54 -6.94
C SER A 44 1.67 4.31 -8.34
N LYS A 45 2.29 3.43 -9.11
CA LYS A 45 1.90 3.11 -10.49
C LYS A 45 1.23 1.73 -10.63
N VAL A 46 0.91 1.07 -9.52
CA VAL A 46 0.18 -0.20 -9.55
C VAL A 46 -1.31 0.07 -9.74
N ASN A 47 -1.88 -0.53 -10.76
CA ASN A 47 -3.31 -0.39 -11.07
C ASN A 47 -4.15 -1.52 -10.47
N TYR A 48 -3.63 -2.74 -10.50
CA TYR A 48 -4.42 -3.91 -10.18
C TYR A 48 -3.52 -5.09 -9.77
N ILE A 49 -4.07 -5.96 -8.93
CA ILE A 49 -3.45 -7.24 -8.56
C ILE A 49 -4.50 -8.35 -8.69
N ASN A 50 -4.17 -9.43 -9.40
CA ASN A 50 -5.06 -10.59 -9.52
C ASN A 50 -4.72 -11.70 -8.53
N SER A 51 -5.49 -12.78 -8.54
CA SER A 51 -5.30 -13.89 -7.60
C SER A 51 -3.94 -14.57 -7.73
N VAL A 52 -3.39 -14.69 -8.93
CA VAL A 52 -2.04 -15.23 -9.14
C VAL A 52 -0.99 -14.26 -8.63
N GLY A 53 -1.18 -12.96 -8.88
CA GLY A 53 -0.32 -11.91 -8.34
C GLY A 53 -0.31 -11.89 -6.81
N ILE A 54 -1.46 -12.06 -6.16
CA ILE A 54 -1.56 -12.19 -4.70
C ILE A 54 -0.75 -13.37 -4.20
N LYS A 55 -0.91 -14.54 -4.84
CA LYS A 55 -0.13 -15.74 -4.50
C LYS A 55 1.37 -15.48 -4.66
N ASN A 56 1.79 -14.92 -5.78
CA ASN A 56 3.19 -14.66 -6.07
C ASN A 56 3.79 -13.64 -5.09
N TRP A 57 3.03 -12.60 -4.76
CA TRP A 57 3.42 -11.61 -3.75
C TRP A 57 3.67 -12.27 -2.40
N ILE A 58 2.74 -13.10 -1.92
CA ILE A 58 2.86 -13.78 -0.63
C ILE A 58 4.07 -14.72 -0.62
N LEU A 59 4.27 -15.50 -1.68
CA LEU A 59 5.41 -16.41 -1.78
C LEU A 59 6.73 -15.64 -1.80
N TRP A 60 6.81 -14.57 -2.56
CA TRP A 60 8.00 -13.72 -2.63
C TRP A 60 8.30 -13.04 -1.30
N SER A 61 7.27 -12.44 -0.69
CA SER A 61 7.43 -11.68 0.55
C SER A 61 7.86 -12.54 1.74
N ARG A 62 7.54 -13.84 1.73
CA ARG A 62 8.01 -14.79 2.74
C ARG A 62 9.51 -15.01 2.73
N ASN A 63 10.16 -14.72 1.62
CA ASN A 63 11.62 -14.83 1.47
C ASN A 63 12.35 -13.57 1.96
N ILE A 64 11.64 -12.52 2.31
CA ILE A 64 12.25 -11.30 2.83
C ILE A 64 12.74 -11.59 4.26
N PRO A 65 14.04 -11.38 4.57
CA PRO A 65 14.56 -11.62 5.91
C PRO A 65 13.78 -10.84 6.98
N GLU A 66 13.58 -11.45 8.14
CA GLU A 66 12.82 -10.82 9.23
C GLU A 66 13.47 -9.54 9.76
N ASP A 67 14.78 -9.45 9.68
CA ASP A 67 15.56 -8.28 10.08
C ASP A 67 15.62 -7.20 8.98
N CYS A 68 15.15 -7.50 7.79
CA CYS A 68 15.05 -6.53 6.70
C CYS A 68 13.86 -5.60 6.94
N LYS A 69 14.13 -4.30 7.01
CA LYS A 69 13.06 -3.29 7.08
C LYS A 69 12.34 -3.24 5.73
N MET A 70 11.03 -3.30 5.76
CA MET A 70 10.21 -3.24 4.55
C MET A 70 9.24 -2.05 4.63
N GLU A 71 9.34 -1.14 3.67
CA GLU A 71 8.49 0.05 3.57
C GLU A 71 7.72 0.03 2.25
N LEU A 72 6.40 0.23 2.33
CA LEU A 72 5.54 0.34 1.16
C LEU A 72 5.01 1.76 1.05
N TYR A 73 5.11 2.31 -0.15
CA TYR A 73 4.68 3.68 -0.45
C TYR A 73 3.55 3.69 -1.47
N GLN A 74 2.59 4.56 -1.23
CA GLN A 74 1.42 4.80 -2.09
C GLN A 74 0.70 3.51 -2.48
N VAL A 75 0.41 2.68 -1.46
CA VAL A 75 -0.31 1.41 -1.66
C VAL A 75 -1.69 1.69 -2.24
N PRO A 76 -2.02 1.17 -3.44
CA PRO A 76 -3.28 1.49 -4.09
C PRO A 76 -4.47 0.79 -3.43
N PRO A 77 -5.70 1.29 -3.63
CA PRO A 77 -6.90 0.72 -3.02
C PRO A 77 -7.09 -0.78 -3.28
N SER A 78 -6.77 -1.25 -4.48
CA SER A 78 -6.84 -2.66 -4.82
C SER A 78 -5.95 -3.54 -3.95
N VAL A 79 -4.76 -3.06 -3.61
CA VAL A 79 -3.81 -3.77 -2.73
C VAL A 79 -4.22 -3.62 -1.27
N VAL A 80 -4.66 -2.45 -0.83
CA VAL A 80 -5.19 -2.26 0.54
C VAL A 80 -6.33 -3.23 0.81
N THR A 81 -7.22 -3.43 -0.14
CA THR A 81 -8.30 -4.41 -0.05
C THR A 81 -7.76 -5.82 0.20
N GLN A 82 -6.71 -6.22 -0.51
CA GLN A 82 -6.11 -7.54 -0.32
C GLN A 82 -5.41 -7.67 1.04
N ILE A 83 -4.74 -6.63 1.49
CA ILE A 83 -4.13 -6.58 2.83
C ILE A 83 -5.19 -6.84 3.90
N ASN A 84 -6.37 -6.24 3.74
CA ASN A 84 -7.47 -6.37 4.69
C ASN A 84 -8.15 -7.75 4.66
N GLN A 85 -8.12 -8.44 3.52
CA GLN A 85 -8.87 -9.68 3.31
C GLN A 85 -8.02 -10.93 3.38
N VAL A 86 -6.74 -10.86 3.01
CA VAL A 86 -5.87 -12.00 2.87
C VAL A 86 -4.87 -12.06 4.04
N ALA A 87 -5.04 -13.02 4.92
CA ALA A 87 -4.12 -13.23 6.02
C ALA A 87 -2.71 -13.52 5.49
N GLY A 88 -1.71 -12.84 6.05
CA GLY A 88 -0.32 -13.02 5.67
C GLY A 88 0.09 -12.31 4.39
N PHE A 89 -0.76 -11.44 3.84
CA PHE A 89 -0.40 -10.64 2.66
C PHE A 89 0.81 -9.75 2.95
N LEU A 90 0.86 -9.12 4.12
CA LEU A 90 2.01 -8.34 4.56
C LEU A 90 2.88 -9.13 5.54
N PRO A 91 4.20 -9.16 5.33
CA PRO A 91 5.13 -9.63 6.37
C PRO A 91 5.03 -8.77 7.64
N LYS A 92 5.39 -9.35 8.78
CA LYS A 92 5.33 -8.66 10.08
C LYS A 92 6.15 -7.38 10.13
N GLN A 93 7.30 -7.37 9.46
CA GLN A 93 8.21 -6.21 9.42
C GLN A 93 7.79 -5.13 8.43
N ALA A 94 6.76 -5.37 7.61
CA ALA A 94 6.31 -4.41 6.61
C ALA A 94 5.57 -3.24 7.24
N VAL A 95 5.91 -2.03 6.81
CA VAL A 95 5.24 -0.80 7.23
C VAL A 95 4.68 -0.10 5.99
N MET A 96 3.38 0.19 6.00
CA MET A 96 2.77 1.03 4.97
C MET A 96 3.02 2.50 5.32
N MET A 97 3.96 3.11 4.60
CA MET A 97 4.34 4.52 4.82
C MET A 97 3.34 5.49 4.23
N SER A 98 2.65 5.08 3.17
CA SER A 98 1.56 5.86 2.57
C SER A 98 0.61 4.94 1.81
N ILE A 99 -0.65 5.36 1.70
CA ILE A 99 -1.69 4.65 0.98
C ILE A 99 -2.48 5.61 0.10
N GLN A 100 -3.08 5.09 -0.95
CA GLN A 100 -3.98 5.85 -1.80
C GLN A 100 -5.42 5.64 -1.34
N VAL A 101 -6.12 6.72 -1.04
CA VAL A 101 -7.51 6.69 -0.59
C VAL A 101 -8.40 7.28 -1.68
N PRO A 102 -9.39 6.52 -2.20
CA PRO A 102 -10.30 7.05 -3.20
C PRO A 102 -11.28 8.06 -2.61
N TYR A 103 -11.55 9.08 -3.37
CA TYR A 103 -12.48 10.17 -3.07
C TYR A 103 -13.49 10.33 -4.19
N TYR A 104 -14.66 10.80 -3.85
CA TYR A 104 -15.75 11.04 -4.80
C TYR A 104 -16.49 12.34 -4.46
N CYS A 105 -16.89 13.07 -5.49
CA CYS A 105 -17.74 14.25 -5.35
C CYS A 105 -19.12 13.95 -5.93
N ASP A 106 -20.13 13.86 -5.07
CA ASP A 106 -21.52 13.58 -5.47
C ASP A 106 -22.08 14.65 -6.40
N THR A 107 -21.70 15.90 -6.19
CA THR A 107 -22.19 17.02 -7.00
C THR A 107 -21.66 17.00 -8.43
N CYS A 108 -20.38 16.69 -8.61
CA CYS A 108 -19.69 16.73 -9.90
C CYS A 108 -19.52 15.37 -10.55
N SER A 109 -19.85 14.28 -9.84
CA SER A 109 -19.58 12.91 -10.26
C SER A 109 -18.12 12.66 -10.63
N LYS A 110 -17.21 13.36 -9.96
CA LYS A 110 -15.77 13.23 -10.17
C LYS A 110 -15.16 12.29 -9.14
N GLU A 111 -14.23 11.49 -9.60
CA GLU A 111 -13.38 10.66 -8.76
C GLU A 111 -12.01 11.30 -8.61
N ASP A 112 -11.38 11.08 -7.46
CA ASP A 112 -10.01 11.50 -7.20
C ASP A 112 -9.37 10.52 -6.23
N THR A 113 -8.07 10.60 -6.09
CA THR A 113 -7.30 9.78 -5.15
C THR A 113 -6.40 10.70 -4.35
N ARG A 114 -6.43 10.54 -3.04
CA ARG A 114 -5.56 11.28 -2.13
C ARG A 114 -4.59 10.33 -1.44
N VAL A 115 -3.37 10.80 -1.25
CA VAL A 115 -2.34 10.02 -0.54
C VAL A 115 -2.44 10.33 0.95
N TYR A 116 -2.62 9.28 1.76
CA TYR A 116 -2.52 9.37 3.21
C TYR A 116 -1.14 8.89 3.63
N GLU A 117 -0.48 9.66 4.47
CA GLU A 117 0.86 9.37 4.96
C GLU A 117 0.84 8.98 6.42
N LEU A 118 1.64 7.96 6.76
CA LEU A 118 1.86 7.56 8.15
C LEU A 118 2.44 8.74 8.94
N GLY A 119 1.89 8.99 10.11
CA GLY A 119 2.27 10.13 10.94
C GLY A 119 1.49 11.40 10.65
N LYS A 120 0.69 11.42 9.60
CA LYS A 120 -0.18 12.55 9.24
C LYS A 120 -1.64 12.16 9.32
N GLN A 121 -2.18 11.49 8.29
CA GLN A 121 -3.58 11.10 8.28
C GLN A 121 -3.84 9.79 9.04
N TYR A 122 -2.85 8.95 9.23
CA TYR A 122 -3.03 7.73 10.01
C TYR A 122 -1.81 7.41 10.87
N GLN A 123 -2.09 6.63 11.96
CA GLN A 123 -1.08 6.10 12.87
C GLN A 123 -1.29 4.60 12.98
N LEU A 124 -0.22 3.83 12.99
CA LEU A 124 -0.29 2.39 13.24
C LEU A 124 -0.52 2.08 14.71
N GLY A 125 -1.13 0.94 14.98
CA GLY A 125 -1.35 0.47 16.34
C GLY A 125 -0.04 0.18 17.07
N LYS A 126 -0.03 0.38 18.38
CA LYS A 126 1.13 0.21 19.23
C LYS A 126 0.70 -0.23 20.62
N ASP A 127 1.49 -1.11 21.25
CA ASP A 127 1.29 -1.54 22.65
C ASP A 127 -0.12 -2.10 22.92
N GLY A 128 -0.67 -2.86 21.97
CA GLY A 128 -1.99 -3.46 22.08
C GLY A 128 -3.15 -2.55 21.67
N GLU A 129 -2.88 -1.28 21.40
CA GLU A 129 -3.87 -0.34 20.89
C GLU A 129 -3.98 -0.40 19.37
N ASP A 130 -5.20 -0.16 18.85
CA ASP A 130 -5.44 -0.07 17.42
C ASP A 130 -4.88 1.22 16.84
N GLY A 131 -4.53 1.19 15.55
CA GLY A 131 -4.19 2.38 14.82
C GLY A 131 -5.38 3.30 14.61
N THR A 132 -5.11 4.54 14.23
CA THR A 132 -6.13 5.58 14.03
C THR A 132 -6.00 6.21 12.66
N VAL A 133 -7.10 6.75 12.15
CA VAL A 133 -7.15 7.54 10.92
C VAL A 133 -7.89 8.84 11.18
N THR A 134 -7.35 9.94 10.63
CA THR A 134 -7.98 11.26 10.68
C THR A 134 -8.07 11.78 9.25
N HIS A 135 -9.28 11.98 8.77
CA HIS A 135 -9.51 12.46 7.42
C HIS A 135 -9.31 13.98 7.33
N PRO A 136 -8.67 14.47 6.26
CA PRO A 136 -8.66 15.89 5.98
C PRO A 136 -10.09 16.43 5.84
N THR A 137 -10.31 17.64 6.35
CA THR A 137 -11.60 18.34 6.21
C THR A 137 -11.58 19.24 4.98
N ASP A 138 -12.78 19.55 4.43
CA ASP A 138 -12.97 20.50 3.34
C ASP A 138 -12.11 20.27 2.09
N VAL A 139 -12.03 19.01 1.67
CA VAL A 139 -11.31 18.66 0.44
C VAL A 139 -12.13 19.11 -0.76
N LYS A 140 -11.73 20.21 -1.38
CA LYS A 140 -12.46 20.83 -2.51
C LYS A 140 -12.28 20.02 -3.79
N CYS A 141 -13.35 19.88 -4.56
CA CYS A 141 -13.31 19.20 -5.87
C CYS A 141 -12.99 20.13 -7.03
N GLY A 142 -12.64 21.40 -6.76
CA GLY A 142 -12.33 22.44 -7.75
C GLY A 142 -13.40 23.51 -7.91
N LYS A 143 -14.55 23.38 -7.23
CA LYS A 143 -15.61 24.38 -7.16
C LYS A 143 -15.85 24.76 -5.71
N GLU A 144 -16.27 26.01 -5.46
CA GLU A 144 -16.50 26.49 -4.09
C GLU A 144 -17.62 25.76 -3.35
N GLU A 145 -18.62 25.25 -4.06
CA GLU A 145 -19.84 24.68 -3.49
C GLU A 145 -19.81 23.16 -3.33
N CYS A 146 -18.74 22.49 -3.72
CA CYS A 146 -18.67 21.05 -3.61
C CYS A 146 -17.36 20.56 -3.01
N THR A 147 -17.45 19.43 -2.33
CA THR A 147 -16.31 18.81 -1.67
C THR A 147 -16.23 17.33 -2.04
N TYR A 148 -15.03 16.80 -2.00
CA TYR A 148 -14.78 15.37 -2.06
C TYR A 148 -15.03 14.72 -0.71
N THR A 149 -15.60 13.53 -0.74
CA THR A 149 -15.67 12.63 0.41
C THR A 149 -14.96 11.33 0.11
N THR A 150 -14.54 10.62 1.14
CA THR A 150 -13.92 9.30 0.95
C THR A 150 -14.93 8.33 0.32
N ASP A 151 -14.49 7.60 -0.71
CA ASP A 151 -15.32 6.61 -1.42
C ASP A 151 -14.96 5.19 -0.97
N VAL A 152 -14.99 4.98 0.35
CA VAL A 152 -14.69 3.69 0.96
C VAL A 152 -15.60 3.42 2.16
N LEU A 153 -15.86 2.15 2.41
CA LEU A 153 -16.41 1.72 3.69
C LEU A 153 -15.28 1.74 4.72
N GLU A 154 -15.29 2.75 5.56
CA GLU A 154 -14.19 3.07 6.47
C GLU A 154 -13.78 1.88 7.34
N SER A 155 -14.75 1.20 7.95
CA SER A 155 -14.47 0.04 8.80
C SER A 155 -13.81 -1.13 8.07
N LYS A 156 -14.02 -1.25 6.76
CA LYS A 156 -13.39 -2.29 5.93
C LYS A 156 -12.06 -1.84 5.36
N PHE A 157 -11.99 -0.62 4.83
CA PHE A 157 -10.78 -0.10 4.15
C PHE A 157 -9.63 0.10 5.13
N PHE A 158 -9.90 0.62 6.31
CA PHE A 158 -8.90 0.86 7.35
C PHE A 158 -8.79 -0.27 8.37
N LYS A 159 -9.31 -1.45 8.06
CA LYS A 159 -9.26 -2.62 8.95
C LYS A 159 -7.84 -3.00 9.34
N PHE A 160 -6.86 -2.80 8.45
CA PHE A 160 -5.46 -3.09 8.72
C PHE A 160 -4.91 -2.36 9.96
N LEU A 161 -5.48 -1.19 10.31
CA LEU A 161 -5.11 -0.44 11.51
C LEU A 161 -5.41 -1.20 12.82
N LYS A 162 -6.28 -2.21 12.76
CA LYS A 162 -6.64 -3.03 13.92
C LYS A 162 -5.73 -4.24 14.10
N PHE A 163 -5.23 -4.83 13.02
CA PHE A 163 -4.48 -6.08 13.09
C PHE A 163 -3.01 -5.96 12.70
N HIS A 164 -2.66 -5.03 11.84
CA HIS A 164 -1.27 -4.88 11.38
C HIS A 164 -0.51 -3.94 12.30
N LYS A 165 0.28 -4.51 13.18
CA LYS A 165 1.10 -3.80 14.16
C LYS A 165 2.55 -4.21 13.96
N PRO A 166 3.30 -3.53 13.08
CA PRO A 166 4.69 -3.87 12.80
C PRO A 166 5.54 -3.79 14.07
N SER A 167 6.39 -4.78 14.21
CA SER A 167 7.33 -4.83 15.34
C SER A 167 8.60 -4.03 15.06
#